data_bfda9f448920c61281a566116f9f90d1
#
_entry.id   bfda9f448920c61281a566116f9f90d1
#
_cell.length_a   1.000
_cell.length_b   1.000
_cell.length_c   1.000
_cell.angle_alpha   90.00
_cell.angle_beta   90.00
_cell.angle_gamma   90.00
#
_symmetry.space_group_name_H-M   'P 1'
#
loop_
_entity.id
_entity.type
_entity.pdbx_description
1 polymer ?
#
loop_
_entity_poly.entity_id
_entity_poly.type
_entity_poly.pdbx_seq_one_letter_code
_entity_poly.pdbx_strand_id
1 'polypeptide(L)'
;MAKLEYLIIHCTDTPNGREVSKQDIINWHTKPKPKGRGWHRLGYSDMIHINGALENLTSYNEDDYIDNDEMTWGAAGVNAKSRHIVVVGGRTKDNSHIDFNFASPLQVRALVEYCRSFVREHPTCKIAAHYHFSKYKTCPNIDIESLMLANNIPTENIYMTDTGNNPFDIIINP
;
A
#
# COMPACT_ATOMS: atom_id res chain seq x y z
N MET A 1 11.85 1.44 -18.34
CA MET A 1 10.42 1.80 -18.48
C MET A 1 9.60 0.53 -18.69
N ALA A 2 8.60 0.27 -17.86
CA ALA A 2 7.62 -0.79 -18.04
C ALA A 2 6.21 -0.20 -17.87
N LYS A 3 5.20 -0.82 -18.50
CA LYS A 3 3.82 -0.35 -18.39
C LYS A 3 3.35 -0.47 -16.93
N LEU A 4 2.68 0.56 -16.42
CA LEU A 4 2.02 0.54 -15.12
C LEU A 4 0.83 -0.42 -15.16
N GLU A 5 0.81 -1.39 -14.24
CA GLU A 5 -0.23 -2.41 -14.13
C GLU A 5 -0.95 -2.37 -12.78
N TYR A 6 -0.25 -1.93 -11.71
CA TYR A 6 -0.77 -2.02 -10.35
C TYR A 6 -0.56 -0.75 -9.54
N LEU A 7 -1.57 -0.41 -8.74
CA LEU A 7 -1.41 0.36 -7.52
C LEU A 7 -1.39 -0.61 -6.35
N ILE A 8 -0.28 -0.71 -5.63
CA ILE A 8 -0.13 -1.64 -4.50
C ILE A 8 -0.20 -0.88 -3.18
N ILE A 9 -1.13 -1.31 -2.32
CA ILE A 9 -1.38 -0.69 -1.02
C ILE A 9 -0.60 -1.43 0.06
N HIS A 10 0.02 -0.65 0.95
CA HIS A 10 0.80 -1.10 2.10
C HIS A 10 0.35 -0.44 3.39
N CYS A 11 0.77 -0.98 4.54
CA CYS A 11 0.81 -0.26 5.82
C CYS A 11 2.26 -0.12 6.30
N THR A 12 2.51 0.85 7.18
CA THR A 12 3.84 1.04 7.75
C THR A 12 4.24 -0.04 8.76
N ASP A 13 3.29 -0.88 9.18
CA ASP A 13 3.45 -1.89 10.24
C ASP A 13 3.95 -1.27 11.56
N THR A 14 3.38 -0.11 11.92
CA THR A 14 3.71 0.64 13.13
C THR A 14 2.53 0.68 14.11
N PRO A 15 2.80 0.96 15.41
CA PRO A 15 1.75 1.07 16.41
C PRO A 15 0.71 2.15 16.07
N ASN A 16 -0.57 1.84 16.33
CA ASN A 16 -1.67 2.80 16.20
C ASN A 16 -1.43 4.05 17.04
N GLY A 17 -1.67 5.21 16.42
CA GLY A 17 -1.47 6.52 17.03
C GLY A 17 -0.03 7.03 16.97
N ARG A 18 0.91 6.24 16.44
CA ARG A 18 2.26 6.71 16.16
C ARG A 18 2.31 7.35 14.77
N GLU A 19 2.59 8.64 14.72
CA GLU A 19 2.89 9.30 13.44
C GLU A 19 4.20 8.80 12.84
N VAL A 20 4.22 8.75 11.51
CA VAL A 20 5.38 8.38 10.70
C VAL A 20 5.67 9.51 9.74
N SER A 21 6.89 10.03 9.79
CA SER A 21 7.35 11.06 8.88
C SER A 21 7.99 10.45 7.61
N LYS A 22 8.07 11.26 6.56
CA LYS A 22 8.86 10.91 5.37
C LYS A 22 10.31 10.55 5.73
N GLN A 23 10.90 11.24 6.72
CA GLN A 23 12.25 10.96 7.17
C GLN A 23 12.38 9.58 7.84
N ASP A 24 11.33 9.11 8.56
CA ASP A 24 11.30 7.76 9.11
C ASP A 24 11.34 6.71 7.99
N ILE A 25 10.51 6.88 6.96
CA ILE A 25 10.51 6.00 5.77
C ILE A 25 11.88 5.98 5.10
N ILE A 26 12.49 7.15 4.88
CA ILE A 26 13.84 7.26 4.33
C ILE A 26 14.83 6.46 5.19
N ASN A 27 14.83 6.70 6.48
CA ASN A 27 15.76 6.04 7.41
C ASN A 27 15.57 4.51 7.41
N TRP A 28 14.33 4.02 7.49
CA TRP A 28 14.05 2.58 7.51
C TRP A 28 14.44 1.88 6.21
N HIS A 29 14.29 2.55 5.07
CA HIS A 29 14.61 1.94 3.80
C HIS A 29 16.10 2.08 3.42
N THR A 30 16.71 3.25 3.64
CA THR A 30 18.00 3.55 3.04
C THR A 30 19.19 3.41 3.99
N LYS A 31 19.00 3.53 5.32
CA LYS A 31 20.12 3.31 6.25
C LYS A 31 20.68 1.90 6.13
N PRO A 32 22.01 1.73 6.27
CA PRO A 32 22.62 0.41 6.27
C PRO A 32 22.05 -0.49 7.38
N LYS A 33 22.05 -1.80 7.14
CA LYS A 33 21.74 -2.80 8.17
C LYS A 33 22.69 -2.65 9.36
N PRO A 34 22.24 -2.86 10.59
CA PRO A 34 20.87 -3.28 10.99
C PRO A 34 19.89 -2.13 11.20
N LYS A 35 20.31 -0.86 11.01
CA LYS A 35 19.47 0.34 11.27
C LYS A 35 18.38 0.58 10.23
N GLY A 36 18.52 0.03 9.02
CA GLY A 36 17.60 0.10 7.93
C GLY A 36 17.77 -1.09 6.99
N ARG A 37 17.12 -1.04 5.83
CA ARG A 37 17.18 -2.11 4.83
C ARG A 37 18.42 -2.02 3.92
N GLY A 38 19.09 -0.88 3.87
CA GLY A 38 20.22 -0.61 2.97
C GLY A 38 19.82 -0.49 1.51
N TRP A 39 18.58 -0.08 1.22
CA TRP A 39 18.10 0.09 -0.14
C TRP A 39 18.59 1.41 -0.75
N HIS A 40 18.67 1.46 -2.07
CA HIS A 40 19.05 2.69 -2.80
C HIS A 40 17.85 3.59 -3.11
N ARG A 41 16.62 3.13 -2.84
CA ARG A 41 15.37 3.86 -3.09
C ARG A 41 14.30 3.50 -2.07
N LEU A 42 13.24 4.30 -2.01
CA LEU A 42 12.12 4.05 -1.12
C LEU A 42 11.27 2.88 -1.60
N GLY A 43 10.48 2.33 -0.71
CA GLY A 43 9.51 1.29 -1.01
C GLY A 43 8.16 1.85 -1.48
N TYR A 44 7.91 3.14 -1.25
CA TYR A 44 6.60 3.76 -1.49
C TYR A 44 6.74 5.11 -2.20
N SER A 45 5.78 5.42 -3.07
CA SER A 45 5.66 6.70 -3.76
C SER A 45 4.92 7.74 -2.92
N ASP A 46 3.87 7.30 -2.21
CA ASP A 46 2.98 8.16 -1.44
C ASP A 46 2.66 7.56 -0.07
N MET A 47 2.29 8.42 0.88
CA MET A 47 1.92 8.03 2.25
C MET A 47 0.64 8.74 2.69
N ILE A 48 -0.27 7.98 3.30
CA ILE A 48 -1.46 8.50 3.98
C ILE A 48 -1.19 8.52 5.48
N HIS A 49 -1.16 9.71 6.05
CA HIS A 49 -1.00 9.96 7.48
C HIS A 49 -2.24 9.60 8.30
N ILE A 50 -2.12 9.52 9.63
CA ILE A 50 -3.22 9.17 10.54
C ILE A 50 -4.43 10.11 10.37
N ASN A 51 -4.19 11.38 10.10
CA ASN A 51 -5.23 12.38 9.86
C ASN A 51 -5.83 12.35 8.44
N GLY A 52 -5.41 11.40 7.60
CA GLY A 52 -5.84 11.29 6.21
C GLY A 52 -5.09 12.19 5.22
N ALA A 53 -4.10 12.97 5.67
CA ALA A 53 -3.30 13.79 4.77
C ALA A 53 -2.44 12.89 3.86
N LEU A 54 -2.37 13.25 2.58
CA LEU A 54 -1.51 12.59 1.59
C LEU A 54 -0.17 13.32 1.50
N GLU A 55 0.93 12.57 1.57
CA GLU A 55 2.29 13.09 1.37
C GLU A 55 2.99 12.32 0.26
N ASN A 56 3.52 13.04 -0.74
CA ASN A 56 4.36 12.44 -1.76
C ASN A 56 5.77 12.18 -1.22
N LEU A 57 6.24 10.95 -1.35
CA LEU A 57 7.55 10.50 -0.87
C LEU A 57 8.61 10.54 -1.95
N THR A 58 8.24 10.23 -3.21
CA THR A 58 9.14 10.23 -4.37
C THR A 58 8.47 10.89 -5.56
N SER A 59 9.25 11.57 -6.40
CA SER A 59 8.72 12.14 -7.63
C SER A 59 8.38 11.03 -8.63
N TYR A 60 7.30 11.22 -9.35
CA TYR A 60 6.88 10.40 -10.50
C TYR A 60 6.06 11.27 -11.46
N ASN A 61 5.98 10.86 -12.71
CA ASN A 61 5.06 11.47 -13.67
C ASN A 61 3.71 10.71 -13.67
N GLU A 62 2.71 11.27 -14.34
CA GLU A 62 1.34 10.72 -14.37
C GLU A 62 1.06 9.92 -15.65
N ASP A 63 2.09 9.45 -16.35
CA ASP A 63 1.90 8.58 -17.51
C ASP A 63 1.65 7.10 -17.12
N ASP A 64 1.36 6.26 -18.11
CA ASP A 64 1.06 4.84 -17.92
C ASP A 64 2.32 3.95 -17.83
N TYR A 65 3.46 4.49 -17.46
CA TYR A 65 4.72 3.75 -17.38
C TYR A 65 5.43 4.00 -16.05
N ILE A 66 6.29 3.08 -15.67
CA ILE A 66 7.20 3.24 -14.54
C ILE A 66 8.61 3.37 -15.09
N ASP A 67 9.19 4.54 -14.98
CA ASP A 67 10.57 4.80 -15.30
C ASP A 67 11.51 4.32 -14.19
N ASN A 68 12.80 4.15 -14.53
CA ASN A 68 13.73 3.59 -13.55
C ASN A 68 13.93 4.48 -12.34
N ASP A 69 13.84 5.79 -12.47
CA ASP A 69 13.98 6.78 -11.39
C ASP A 69 12.72 6.89 -10.51
N GLU A 70 11.54 6.55 -11.05
CA GLU A 70 10.27 6.53 -10.32
C GLU A 70 10.02 5.24 -9.55
N MET A 71 10.63 4.15 -10.00
CA MET A 71 10.40 2.82 -9.45
C MET A 71 10.70 2.75 -7.96
N THR A 72 9.74 2.31 -7.15
CA THR A 72 9.87 2.06 -5.72
C THR A 72 9.91 0.55 -5.40
N TRP A 73 10.49 0.17 -4.25
CA TRP A 73 10.76 -1.24 -3.92
C TRP A 73 9.78 -1.79 -2.87
N GLY A 74 8.47 -1.65 -3.12
CA GLY A 74 7.41 -2.06 -2.20
C GLY A 74 7.06 -3.56 -2.25
N ALA A 75 7.09 -4.18 -3.44
CA ALA A 75 6.71 -5.57 -3.64
C ALA A 75 7.64 -6.26 -4.66
N ALA A 76 8.45 -7.19 -4.18
CA ALA A 76 9.41 -7.91 -5.02
C ALA A 76 8.72 -8.63 -6.20
N GLY A 77 9.33 -8.57 -7.37
CA GLY A 77 8.84 -9.21 -8.59
C GLY A 77 7.89 -8.33 -9.43
N VAL A 78 7.28 -7.28 -8.85
CA VAL A 78 6.32 -6.41 -9.55
C VAL A 78 6.66 -4.92 -9.48
N ASN A 79 7.74 -4.54 -8.81
CA ASN A 79 8.11 -3.14 -8.62
C ASN A 79 8.20 -2.32 -9.93
N ALA A 80 8.71 -2.93 -11.01
CA ALA A 80 8.91 -2.23 -12.29
C ALA A 80 7.60 -1.84 -12.99
N LYS A 81 6.46 -2.35 -12.53
CA LYS A 81 5.13 -2.12 -13.10
C LYS A 81 4.08 -1.70 -12.07
N SER A 82 4.56 -1.20 -10.93
CA SER A 82 3.69 -0.86 -9.81
C SER A 82 4.02 0.50 -9.22
N ARG A 83 2.98 1.27 -8.90
CA ARG A 83 3.05 2.39 -7.96
C ARG A 83 2.66 1.88 -6.57
N HIS A 84 3.31 2.40 -5.53
CA HIS A 84 3.12 1.92 -4.16
C HIS A 84 2.67 3.05 -3.24
N ILE A 85 1.56 2.85 -2.52
CA ILE A 85 1.08 3.77 -1.49
C ILE A 85 1.07 3.08 -0.12
N VAL A 86 1.45 3.80 0.93
CA VAL A 86 1.49 3.27 2.29
C VAL A 86 0.55 4.04 3.22
N VAL A 87 -0.20 3.32 4.06
CA VAL A 87 -1.07 3.87 5.12
C VAL A 87 -0.34 3.73 6.45
N VAL A 88 -0.27 4.82 7.23
CA VAL A 88 0.41 4.82 8.54
C VAL A 88 -0.39 4.01 9.55
N GLY A 89 0.26 3.03 10.20
CA GLY A 89 -0.32 2.14 11.19
C GLY A 89 -0.15 0.66 10.86
N GLY A 90 -1.04 -0.18 11.34
CA GLY A 90 -1.08 -1.61 11.05
C GLY A 90 -0.87 -2.52 12.25
N ARG A 91 -0.51 -1.97 13.43
CA ARG A 91 -0.34 -2.73 14.66
C ARG A 91 -1.15 -2.12 15.81
N THR A 92 -1.44 -2.94 16.82
CA THR A 92 -2.07 -2.47 18.05
C THR A 92 -1.21 -1.39 18.72
N LYS A 93 -1.84 -0.55 19.54
CA LYS A 93 -1.18 0.59 20.20
C LYS A 93 0.04 0.19 21.02
N ASP A 94 -0.02 -0.98 21.66
CA ASP A 94 1.09 -1.57 22.43
C ASP A 94 2.12 -2.32 21.57
N ASN A 95 1.94 -2.33 20.25
CA ASN A 95 2.79 -3.02 19.28
C ASN A 95 2.84 -4.55 19.42
N SER A 96 1.91 -5.16 20.14
CA SER A 96 1.93 -6.61 20.43
C SER A 96 1.40 -7.44 19.25
N HIS A 97 0.42 -6.95 18.51
CA HIS A 97 -0.27 -7.70 17.46
C HIS A 97 -0.52 -6.85 16.21
N ILE A 98 -0.84 -7.53 15.11
CA ILE A 98 -1.42 -6.90 13.92
C ILE A 98 -2.80 -6.37 14.30
N ASP A 99 -3.12 -5.16 13.83
CA ASP A 99 -4.45 -4.56 13.99
C ASP A 99 -5.12 -4.42 12.63
N PHE A 100 -6.13 -5.21 12.38
CA PHE A 100 -6.91 -5.19 11.13
C PHE A 100 -7.95 -4.04 11.10
N ASN A 101 -8.10 -3.29 12.19
CA ASN A 101 -9.02 -2.17 12.33
C ASN A 101 -8.28 -0.84 12.61
N PHE A 102 -6.98 -0.76 12.31
CA PHE A 102 -6.15 0.39 12.64
C PHE A 102 -6.52 1.66 11.87
N ALA A 103 -7.00 1.49 10.63
CA ALA A 103 -7.23 2.61 9.74
C ALA A 103 -8.40 3.47 10.21
N SER A 104 -8.13 4.73 10.49
CA SER A 104 -9.16 5.70 10.87
C SER A 104 -10.12 5.98 9.71
N PRO A 105 -11.35 6.47 9.98
CA PRO A 105 -12.28 6.89 8.92
C PRO A 105 -11.67 7.91 7.94
N LEU A 106 -10.77 8.78 8.41
CA LEU A 106 -10.07 9.76 7.56
C LEU A 106 -9.06 9.08 6.64
N GLN A 107 -8.31 8.10 7.15
CA GLN A 107 -7.39 7.29 6.32
C GLN A 107 -8.14 6.46 5.28
N VAL A 108 -9.22 5.80 5.68
CA VAL A 108 -10.05 5.01 4.75
C VAL A 108 -10.60 5.90 3.64
N ARG A 109 -11.16 7.06 3.98
CA ARG A 109 -11.66 8.03 3.00
C ARG A 109 -10.54 8.47 2.04
N ALA A 110 -9.41 8.88 2.57
CA ALA A 110 -8.27 9.33 1.76
C ALA A 110 -7.78 8.22 0.81
N LEU A 111 -7.68 6.98 1.30
CA LEU A 111 -7.28 5.83 0.51
C LEU A 111 -8.28 5.55 -0.64
N VAL A 112 -9.57 5.55 -0.35
CA VAL A 112 -10.60 5.32 -1.37
C VAL A 112 -10.59 6.43 -2.44
N GLU A 113 -10.46 7.69 -2.05
CA GLU A 113 -10.38 8.81 -3.00
C GLU A 113 -9.10 8.74 -3.85
N TYR A 114 -7.97 8.38 -3.25
CA TYR A 114 -6.73 8.14 -4.00
C TYR A 114 -6.91 7.03 -5.04
N CYS A 115 -7.50 5.90 -4.65
CA CYS A 115 -7.77 4.78 -5.53
C CYS A 115 -8.72 5.15 -6.68
N ARG A 116 -9.78 5.94 -6.40
CA ARG A 116 -10.69 6.45 -7.44
C ARG A 116 -9.98 7.35 -8.45
N SER A 117 -9.13 8.27 -7.98
CA SER A 117 -8.35 9.11 -8.88
C SER A 117 -7.42 8.28 -9.73
N PHE A 118 -6.70 7.34 -9.10
CA PHE A 118 -5.78 6.47 -9.79
C PHE A 118 -6.43 5.66 -10.93
N VAL A 119 -7.57 5.00 -10.69
CA VAL A 119 -8.22 4.20 -11.74
C VAL A 119 -8.88 5.06 -12.83
N ARG A 120 -9.25 6.30 -12.51
CA ARG A 120 -9.73 7.26 -13.52
C ARG A 120 -8.61 7.70 -14.47
N GLU A 121 -7.40 7.88 -13.94
CA GLU A 121 -6.22 8.28 -14.70
C GLU A 121 -5.57 7.09 -15.41
N HIS A 122 -5.63 5.91 -14.80
CA HIS A 122 -5.06 4.66 -15.30
C HIS A 122 -6.11 3.54 -15.41
N PRO A 123 -7.07 3.62 -16.35
CA PRO A 123 -8.26 2.76 -16.38
C PRO A 123 -7.96 1.27 -16.64
N THR A 124 -6.76 0.93 -17.10
CA THR A 124 -6.34 -0.47 -17.32
C THR A 124 -5.61 -1.07 -16.13
N CYS A 125 -5.29 -0.27 -15.10
CA CYS A 125 -4.56 -0.71 -13.92
C CYS A 125 -5.47 -1.35 -12.88
N LYS A 126 -4.87 -2.16 -12.00
CA LYS A 126 -5.56 -2.80 -10.89
C LYS A 126 -5.06 -2.28 -9.55
N ILE A 127 -5.98 -2.04 -8.64
CA ILE A 127 -5.69 -1.81 -7.22
C ILE A 127 -5.44 -3.16 -6.59
N ALA A 128 -4.31 -3.29 -5.89
CA ALA A 128 -3.89 -4.51 -5.24
C ALA A 128 -3.36 -4.24 -3.82
N ALA A 129 -3.32 -5.26 -3.01
CA ALA A 129 -2.66 -5.25 -1.72
C ALA A 129 -1.30 -5.97 -1.80
N HIS A 130 -0.41 -5.70 -0.85
CA HIS A 130 0.87 -6.41 -0.79
C HIS A 130 0.70 -7.92 -0.62
N TYR A 131 -0.34 -8.38 0.10
CA TYR A 131 -0.63 -9.81 0.28
C TYR A 131 -0.94 -10.54 -1.03
N HIS A 132 -1.38 -9.87 -2.08
CA HIS A 132 -1.58 -10.48 -3.39
C HIS A 132 -0.28 -10.97 -4.05
N PHE A 133 0.85 -10.36 -3.69
CA PHE A 133 2.17 -10.68 -4.25
C PHE A 133 3.10 -11.36 -3.25
N SER A 134 2.64 -11.66 -2.04
CA SER A 134 3.44 -12.29 -1.01
C SER A 134 2.59 -13.18 -0.10
N LYS A 135 2.66 -14.47 -0.32
CA LYS A 135 1.85 -15.54 0.34
C LYS A 135 1.83 -15.50 1.87
N TYR A 136 2.84 -14.89 2.51
CA TYR A 136 2.99 -14.87 3.98
C TYR A 136 2.71 -13.50 4.58
N LYS A 137 2.10 -12.60 3.83
CA LYS A 137 1.82 -11.23 4.27
C LYS A 137 0.33 -10.98 4.40
N THR A 138 -0.04 -10.18 5.40
CA THR A 138 -1.38 -9.61 5.55
C THR A 138 -1.42 -8.13 5.19
N CYS A 139 -0.22 -7.51 4.99
CA CYS A 139 -0.08 -6.10 4.62
C CYS A 139 -0.93 -5.77 3.38
N PRO A 140 -1.74 -4.74 3.44
CA PRO A 140 -1.77 -3.60 4.36
C PRO A 140 -2.56 -3.80 5.67
N ASN A 141 -2.93 -5.00 6.05
CA ASN A 141 -3.79 -5.31 7.20
C ASN A 141 -5.20 -4.69 7.06
N ILE A 142 -5.63 -4.49 5.84
CA ILE A 142 -6.96 -4.04 5.42
C ILE A 142 -7.40 -4.98 4.30
N ASP A 143 -8.65 -5.45 4.34
CA ASP A 143 -9.24 -6.18 3.22
C ASP A 143 -9.52 -5.22 2.06
N ILE A 144 -8.55 -5.11 1.15
CA ILE A 144 -8.59 -4.18 0.03
C ILE A 144 -9.67 -4.57 -0.99
N GLU A 145 -9.86 -5.86 -1.24
CA GLU A 145 -10.89 -6.32 -2.17
C GLU A 145 -12.28 -5.89 -1.71
N SER A 146 -12.64 -6.23 -0.47
CA SER A 146 -13.92 -5.84 0.13
C SER A 146 -14.08 -4.32 0.24
N LEU A 147 -13.02 -3.61 0.63
CA LEU A 147 -13.05 -2.16 0.76
C LEU A 147 -13.32 -1.47 -0.60
N MET A 148 -12.64 -1.91 -1.66
CA MET A 148 -12.80 -1.33 -2.99
C MET A 148 -14.18 -1.62 -3.57
N LEU A 149 -14.67 -2.87 -3.44
CA LEU A 149 -16.02 -3.26 -3.86
C LEU A 149 -17.11 -2.44 -3.14
N ALA A 150 -17.01 -2.32 -1.81
CA ALA A 150 -17.97 -1.55 -1.00
C ALA A 150 -18.00 -0.05 -1.36
N ASN A 151 -16.94 0.46 -2.01
CA ASN A 151 -16.84 1.85 -2.43
C ASN A 151 -17.03 2.06 -3.95
N ASN A 152 -17.60 1.06 -4.64
CA ASN A 152 -17.95 1.11 -6.07
C ASN A 152 -16.75 1.37 -6.99
N ILE A 153 -15.57 0.88 -6.64
CA ILE A 153 -14.47 0.78 -7.61
C ILE A 153 -14.83 -0.32 -8.61
N PRO A 154 -14.67 -0.10 -9.92
CA PRO A 154 -14.98 -1.11 -10.92
C PRO A 154 -14.22 -2.42 -10.69
N THR A 155 -14.90 -3.56 -10.79
CA THR A 155 -14.33 -4.88 -10.48
C THR A 155 -13.11 -5.19 -11.36
N GLU A 156 -13.11 -4.73 -12.60
CA GLU A 156 -11.98 -4.86 -13.53
C GLU A 156 -10.71 -4.11 -13.05
N ASN A 157 -10.87 -3.13 -12.18
CA ASN A 157 -9.78 -2.37 -11.57
C ASN A 157 -9.38 -2.88 -10.18
N ILE A 158 -9.92 -4.01 -9.73
CA ILE A 158 -9.56 -4.64 -8.47
C ILE A 158 -8.77 -5.92 -8.77
N TYR A 159 -7.64 -6.11 -8.10
CA TYR A 159 -6.95 -7.39 -8.13
C TYR A 159 -7.67 -8.32 -7.16
N MET A 160 -8.34 -9.34 -7.71
CA MET A 160 -9.07 -10.33 -6.91
C MET A 160 -8.19 -11.56 -6.68
N THR A 161 -8.17 -12.06 -5.48
CA THR A 161 -7.56 -13.35 -5.18
C THR A 161 -8.47 -14.51 -5.63
N ASP A 162 -7.88 -15.65 -5.93
CA ASP A 162 -8.66 -16.87 -6.12
C ASP A 162 -9.38 -17.21 -4.81
N THR A 163 -10.59 -17.75 -4.92
CA THR A 163 -11.46 -18.11 -3.78
C THR A 163 -10.69 -18.93 -2.73
N GLY A 164 -10.69 -18.48 -1.49
CA GLY A 164 -10.02 -19.11 -0.35
C GLY A 164 -8.54 -18.75 -0.16
N ASN A 165 -7.98 -17.85 -0.96
CA ASN A 165 -6.60 -17.37 -0.83
C ASN A 165 -6.47 -15.95 -0.27
N ASN A 166 -7.59 -15.25 -0.07
CA ASN A 166 -7.58 -13.96 0.62
C ASN A 166 -7.30 -14.20 2.12
N PRO A 167 -6.27 -13.58 2.73
CA PRO A 167 -5.96 -13.79 4.15
C PRO A 167 -7.11 -13.40 5.10
N PHE A 168 -8.05 -12.58 4.64
CA PHE A 168 -9.22 -12.16 5.41
C PHE A 168 -10.37 -13.18 5.37
N ASP A 169 -10.41 -14.09 4.40
CA ASP A 169 -11.42 -15.17 4.35
C ASP A 169 -11.34 -16.09 5.58
N ILE A 170 -10.15 -16.27 6.15
CA ILE A 170 -9.89 -17.09 7.34
C ILE A 170 -10.32 -16.38 8.64
N ILE A 171 -10.31 -15.06 8.65
CA ILE A 171 -10.61 -14.22 9.82
C ILE A 171 -12.14 -14.11 10.04
N ILE A 172 -12.92 -14.17 8.96
CA ILE A 172 -14.38 -14.01 8.97
C ILE A 172 -15.11 -15.34 9.27
N ASN A 173 -14.47 -16.47 9.01
CA ASN A 173 -15.00 -17.84 9.30
C ASN A 173 -14.02 -18.60 10.20
N PRO A 174 -14.00 -18.34 11.54
CA PRO A 174 -13.18 -19.10 12.49
C PRO A 174 -13.72 -20.53 12.70
#